data_204ba7f6d542a8c2ba50768fd81b77ed
#
_entry.id   204ba7f6d542a8c2ba50768fd81b77ed
#
_cell.length_a   1.000
_cell.length_b   1.000
_cell.length_c   1.000
_cell.angle_alpha   90.00
_cell.angle_beta   90.00
_cell.angle_gamma   90.00
#
_symmetry.space_group_name_H-M   'P 1'
#
loop_
_entity.id
_entity.type
_entity.pdbx_description
1 polymer ?
#
loop_
_entity_poly.entity_id
_entity_poly.type
_entity_poly.pdbx_seq_one_letter_code
_entity_poly.pdbx_strand_id
1 'polypeptide(L)'
;MKVRILNKNESEIKFLLEDSNPQFANALRRIMTAEIPVMAIGTVDFTDNDSVLYNEVISHRLGLIPLVFDKDKFQLKEEGEEKTDSLTEVVLVINKKGPGMVYSKDLKSSDPDVKPVYDNIP
;
A
#
# COMPACT_ATOMS: atom_id res chain seq x y z
N MET A 1 -9.18 6.19 30.45
CA MET A 1 -8.23 5.68 29.43
C MET A 1 -7.15 6.70 29.17
N LYS A 2 -5.92 6.28 29.22
CA LYS A 2 -4.75 7.13 28.93
C LYS A 2 -3.91 6.51 27.83
N VAL A 3 -3.37 7.35 26.97
CA VAL A 3 -2.45 6.94 25.89
C VAL A 3 -1.08 7.56 26.17
N ARG A 4 -0.06 6.71 26.23
CA ARG A 4 1.31 7.16 26.41
C ARG A 4 2.16 6.63 25.25
N ILE A 5 2.76 7.57 24.50
CA ILE A 5 3.63 7.20 23.39
C ILE A 5 5.00 6.82 23.93
N LEU A 6 5.42 5.59 23.67
CA LEU A 6 6.73 5.06 24.08
C LEU A 6 7.83 5.35 23.05
N ASN A 7 7.49 5.25 21.79
CA ASN A 7 8.42 5.52 20.69
C ASN A 7 7.62 5.89 19.42
N LYS A 8 8.16 6.82 18.66
CA LYS A 8 7.57 7.24 17.38
C LYS A 8 8.68 7.58 16.39
N ASN A 9 8.61 6.98 15.20
CA ASN A 9 9.45 7.33 14.06
C ASN A 9 8.60 7.39 12.79
N GLU A 10 9.22 7.52 11.61
CA GLU A 10 8.50 7.68 10.35
C GLU A 10 7.66 6.46 9.95
N SER A 11 8.05 5.26 10.36
CA SER A 11 7.41 4.00 9.94
C SER A 11 6.75 3.23 11.07
N GLU A 12 6.97 3.62 12.32
CA GLU A 12 6.53 2.86 13.49
C GLU A 12 6.10 3.79 14.61
N ILE A 13 5.04 3.42 15.29
CA ILE A 13 4.62 4.03 16.54
C ILE A 13 4.39 2.94 17.59
N LYS A 14 4.97 3.13 18.76
CA LYS A 14 4.77 2.26 19.91
C LYS A 14 4.12 3.06 21.02
N PHE A 15 2.96 2.64 21.49
CA PHE A 15 2.23 3.34 22.52
C PHE A 15 1.62 2.37 23.52
N LEU A 16 1.32 2.89 24.70
CA LEU A 16 0.72 2.15 25.80
C LEU A 16 -0.69 2.70 26.06
N LEU A 17 -1.68 1.80 26.09
CA LEU A 17 -3.03 2.12 26.52
C LEU A 17 -3.18 1.73 27.99
N GLU A 18 -3.43 2.72 28.84
CA GLU A 18 -3.66 2.53 30.28
C GLU A 18 -5.14 2.72 30.61
N ASP A 19 -5.62 2.00 31.61
CA ASP A 19 -7.01 2.05 32.06
C ASP A 19 -8.02 1.71 30.95
N SER A 20 -7.67 0.75 30.12
CA SER A 20 -8.50 0.23 29.02
C SER A 20 -8.83 -1.25 29.25
N ASN A 21 -9.68 -1.81 28.40
CA ASN A 21 -10.01 -3.23 28.46
C ASN A 21 -9.57 -3.95 27.18
N PRO A 22 -9.43 -5.30 27.21
CA PRO A 22 -9.01 -6.06 26.04
C PRO A 22 -9.96 -5.94 24.85
N GLN A 23 -11.25 -5.76 25.07
CA GLN A 23 -12.25 -5.61 24.02
C GLN A 23 -12.02 -4.34 23.21
N PHE A 24 -11.77 -3.21 23.86
CA PHE A 24 -11.46 -1.95 23.19
C PHE A 24 -10.14 -2.03 22.43
N ALA A 25 -9.10 -2.55 23.07
CA ALA A 25 -7.79 -2.69 22.43
C ALA A 25 -7.84 -3.58 21.19
N ASN A 26 -8.58 -4.69 21.25
CA ASN A 26 -8.76 -5.57 20.11
C ASN A 26 -9.59 -4.92 18.99
N ALA A 27 -10.64 -4.19 19.34
CA ALA A 27 -11.42 -3.44 18.34
C ALA A 27 -10.56 -2.40 17.61
N LEU A 28 -9.74 -1.66 18.35
CA LEU A 28 -8.81 -0.69 17.76
C LEU A 28 -7.80 -1.36 16.83
N ARG A 29 -7.22 -2.48 17.24
CA ARG A 29 -6.31 -3.27 16.41
C ARG A 29 -6.96 -3.71 15.09
N ARG A 30 -8.16 -4.24 15.17
CA ARG A 30 -8.90 -4.72 13.98
C ARG A 30 -9.27 -3.59 13.03
N ILE A 31 -9.66 -2.43 13.56
CA ILE A 31 -9.95 -1.25 12.75
C ILE A 31 -8.70 -0.78 12.02
N MET A 32 -7.56 -0.70 12.70
CA MET A 32 -6.30 -0.28 12.10
C MET A 32 -5.82 -1.22 10.99
N THR A 33 -6.11 -2.50 11.10
CA THR A 33 -5.64 -3.49 10.12
C THR A 33 -6.58 -3.73 8.95
N ALA A 34 -7.88 -3.54 9.12
CA ALA A 34 -8.88 -3.99 8.15
C ALA A 34 -9.84 -2.90 7.65
N GLU A 35 -10.05 -1.83 8.40
CA GLU A 35 -11.11 -0.86 8.08
C GLU A 35 -10.59 0.49 7.60
N ILE A 36 -9.31 0.78 7.77
CA ILE A 36 -8.73 2.03 7.27
C ILE A 36 -8.55 1.92 5.75
N PRO A 37 -9.14 2.83 4.97
CA PRO A 37 -8.95 2.83 3.53
C PRO A 37 -7.49 3.10 3.17
N VAL A 38 -6.94 2.26 2.32
CA VAL A 38 -5.57 2.39 1.81
C VAL A 38 -5.55 2.22 0.31
N MET A 39 -4.53 2.77 -0.33
CA MET A 39 -4.30 2.57 -1.75
C MET A 39 -3.43 1.32 -1.95
N ALA A 40 -3.82 0.49 -2.91
CA ALA A 40 -3.07 -0.70 -3.28
C ALA A 40 -3.19 -0.96 -4.78
N ILE A 41 -2.22 -1.70 -5.32
CA ILE A 41 -2.24 -2.13 -6.72
C ILE A 41 -3.28 -3.25 -6.84
N GLY A 42 -4.35 -3.00 -7.59
CA GLY A 42 -5.45 -3.94 -7.77
C GLY A 42 -5.44 -4.69 -9.08
N THR A 43 -5.04 -4.03 -10.17
CA THR A 43 -5.01 -4.60 -11.51
C THR A 43 -3.64 -4.42 -12.12
N VAL A 44 -3.11 -5.46 -12.76
CA VAL A 44 -1.79 -5.44 -13.39
C VAL A 44 -1.91 -5.94 -14.82
N ASP A 45 -1.42 -5.15 -15.77
CA ASP A 45 -1.32 -5.52 -17.17
C ASP A 45 0.14 -5.82 -17.52
N PHE A 46 0.39 -7.01 -18.05
CA PHE A 46 1.72 -7.44 -18.45
C PHE A 46 1.87 -7.33 -19.98
N THR A 47 2.82 -6.52 -20.42
CA THR A 47 3.21 -6.46 -21.82
C THR A 47 4.24 -7.55 -22.12
N ASP A 48 5.20 -7.74 -21.21
CA ASP A 48 6.27 -8.72 -21.34
C ASP A 48 6.80 -9.13 -19.97
N ASN A 49 7.00 -10.43 -19.76
CA ASN A 49 7.54 -10.96 -18.52
C ASN A 49 8.43 -12.17 -18.79
N ASP A 50 9.73 -11.95 -18.87
CA ASP A 50 10.75 -12.99 -19.05
C ASP A 50 11.41 -13.39 -17.74
N SER A 51 10.86 -12.97 -16.59
CA SER A 51 11.39 -13.31 -15.27
C SER A 51 11.07 -14.76 -14.89
N VAL A 52 11.71 -15.23 -13.82
CA VAL A 52 11.44 -16.57 -13.27
C VAL A 52 10.11 -16.67 -12.54
N LEU A 53 9.45 -15.55 -12.26
CA LEU A 53 8.16 -15.52 -11.58
C LEU A 53 7.02 -15.43 -12.58
N TYR A 54 5.95 -16.18 -12.32
CA TYR A 54 4.73 -16.09 -13.11
C TYR A 54 3.99 -14.78 -12.87
N ASN A 55 3.20 -14.36 -13.83
CA ASN A 55 2.41 -13.12 -13.76
C ASN A 55 1.54 -13.07 -12.50
N GLU A 56 0.89 -14.17 -12.15
CA GLU A 56 0.00 -14.26 -10.98
C GLU A 56 0.76 -14.02 -9.66
N VAL A 57 1.97 -14.56 -9.55
CA VAL A 57 2.83 -14.36 -8.38
C VAL A 57 3.25 -12.91 -8.27
N ILE A 58 3.68 -12.31 -9.38
CA ILE A 58 4.07 -10.90 -9.42
C ILE A 58 2.90 -10.00 -9.06
N SER A 59 1.71 -10.27 -9.61
CA SER A 59 0.50 -9.50 -9.31
C SER A 59 0.14 -9.54 -7.83
N HIS A 60 0.22 -10.71 -7.23
CA HIS A 60 -0.04 -10.87 -5.79
C HIS A 60 0.97 -10.07 -4.94
N ARG A 61 2.25 -10.15 -5.29
CA ARG A 61 3.30 -9.41 -4.59
C ARG A 61 3.15 -7.90 -4.73
N LEU A 62 2.79 -7.42 -5.92
CA LEU A 62 2.52 -6.00 -6.17
C LEU A 62 1.35 -5.50 -5.32
N GLY A 63 0.30 -6.30 -5.19
CA GLY A 63 -0.86 -5.96 -4.36
C GLY A 63 -0.54 -5.81 -2.88
N LEU A 64 0.54 -6.41 -2.41
CA LEU A 64 0.98 -6.34 -1.01
C LEU A 64 1.95 -5.18 -0.73
N ILE A 65 2.40 -4.45 -1.74
CA ILE A 65 3.30 -3.31 -1.56
C ILE A 65 2.53 -2.14 -0.93
N PRO A 66 2.96 -1.64 0.25
CA PRO A 66 2.33 -0.46 0.83
C PRO A 66 2.70 0.80 0.03
N LEU A 67 1.71 1.63 -0.25
CA LEU A 67 1.86 2.86 -1.02
C LEU A 67 1.60 4.08 -0.15
N VAL A 68 2.40 5.11 -0.34
CA VAL A 68 2.14 6.45 0.20
C VAL A 68 1.20 7.17 -0.78
N PHE A 69 0.18 7.83 -0.25
CA PHE A 69 -0.75 8.63 -1.05
C PHE A 69 -1.36 9.75 -0.19
N ASP A 70 -1.88 10.77 -0.85
CA ASP A 70 -2.64 11.83 -0.19
C ASP A 70 -4.12 11.43 -0.18
N LYS A 71 -4.63 11.08 1.00
CA LYS A 71 -6.02 10.63 1.18
C LYS A 71 -7.06 11.71 0.86
N ASP A 72 -6.69 12.99 0.90
CA ASP A 72 -7.60 14.09 0.56
C ASP A 72 -7.76 14.24 -0.95
N LYS A 73 -6.81 13.73 -1.74
CA LYS A 73 -6.79 13.79 -3.19
C LYS A 73 -7.58 12.65 -3.85
N PHE A 74 -7.75 11.53 -3.17
CA PHE A 74 -8.38 10.32 -3.70
C PHE A 74 -9.65 9.99 -2.91
N GLN A 75 -10.65 9.46 -3.63
CA GLN A 75 -11.91 9.01 -3.06
C GLN A 75 -11.94 7.49 -2.96
N LEU A 76 -12.59 6.98 -1.91
CA LEU A 76 -12.84 5.56 -1.77
C LEU A 76 -13.77 5.10 -2.90
N LYS A 77 -13.34 4.07 -3.62
CA LYS A 77 -14.16 3.45 -4.66
C LYS A 77 -15.19 2.53 -4.02
N GLU A 78 -16.47 2.77 -4.29
CA GLU A 78 -17.54 1.88 -3.82
C GLU A 78 -17.60 0.60 -4.66
N GLU A 79 -18.08 -0.49 -4.04
CA GLU A 79 -18.26 -1.74 -4.75
C GLU A 79 -19.20 -1.57 -5.96
N GLY A 80 -18.74 -2.01 -7.13
CA GLY A 80 -19.50 -1.92 -8.36
C GLY A 80 -19.31 -0.64 -9.18
N GLU A 81 -18.54 0.33 -8.69
CA GLU A 81 -18.17 1.48 -9.51
C GLU A 81 -17.07 1.12 -10.49
N GLU A 82 -17.40 1.23 -11.78
CA GLU A 82 -16.45 1.01 -12.89
C GLU A 82 -15.77 2.31 -13.35
N LYS A 83 -16.09 3.43 -12.74
CA LYS A 83 -15.54 4.72 -13.15
C LYS A 83 -14.08 4.83 -12.77
N THR A 84 -13.25 4.88 -13.78
CA THR A 84 -11.81 5.13 -13.67
C THR A 84 -11.57 6.61 -13.98
N ASP A 85 -11.25 7.39 -12.97
CA ASP A 85 -10.85 8.78 -13.15
C ASP A 85 -9.60 9.07 -12.29
N SER A 86 -9.07 10.27 -12.44
CA SER A 86 -7.87 10.70 -11.70
C SER A 86 -8.08 10.80 -10.18
N LEU A 87 -9.33 10.75 -9.71
CA LEU A 87 -9.68 10.78 -8.29
C LEU A 87 -9.73 9.38 -7.66
N THR A 88 -9.82 8.32 -8.49
CA THR A 88 -9.94 6.95 -8.02
C THR A 88 -8.79 6.04 -8.44
N GLU A 89 -8.02 6.41 -9.46
CA GLU A 89 -6.94 5.57 -9.99
C GLU A 89 -5.67 6.34 -10.29
N VAL A 90 -4.55 5.65 -10.08
CA VAL A 90 -3.21 6.07 -10.47
C VAL A 90 -2.54 4.92 -11.18
N VAL A 91 -1.79 5.22 -12.23
CA VAL A 91 -1.04 4.21 -12.99
C VAL A 91 0.41 4.21 -12.53
N LEU A 92 0.92 3.01 -12.20
CA LEU A 92 2.33 2.78 -11.92
C LEU A 92 2.90 1.86 -12.99
N VAL A 93 4.10 2.17 -13.48
CA VAL A 93 4.74 1.45 -14.56
C VAL A 93 6.11 0.95 -14.11
N ILE A 94 6.40 -0.31 -14.43
CA ILE A 94 7.75 -0.88 -14.35
C ILE A 94 8.23 -1.22 -15.75
N ASN A 95 9.41 -0.72 -16.11
CA ASN A 95 10.10 -1.12 -17.32
C ASN A 95 11.58 -1.31 -17.00
N LYS A 96 12.00 -2.57 -16.90
CA LYS A 96 13.38 -2.91 -16.60
C LYS A 96 13.85 -4.05 -17.50
N LYS A 97 15.03 -3.90 -18.07
CA LYS A 97 15.65 -4.85 -18.99
C LYS A 97 17.00 -5.32 -18.45
N GLY A 98 17.39 -6.52 -18.88
CA GLY A 98 18.67 -7.11 -18.56
C GLY A 98 18.66 -7.93 -17.27
N PRO A 99 19.77 -8.64 -16.98
CA PRO A 99 19.86 -9.43 -15.75
C PRO A 99 19.94 -8.54 -14.52
N GLY A 100 19.27 -8.96 -13.46
CA GLY A 100 19.31 -8.26 -12.18
C GLY A 100 17.99 -8.32 -11.43
N MET A 101 18.00 -7.78 -10.23
CA MET A 101 16.83 -7.70 -9.37
C MET A 101 15.98 -6.49 -9.72
N VAL A 102 14.65 -6.67 -9.61
CA VAL A 102 13.67 -5.59 -9.71
C VAL A 102 13.15 -5.27 -8.32
N TYR A 103 13.13 -3.99 -7.99
CA TYR A 103 12.70 -3.52 -6.67
C TYR A 103 11.51 -2.57 -6.78
N SER A 104 10.85 -2.31 -5.67
CA SER A 104 9.72 -1.38 -5.60
C SER A 104 10.09 0.04 -6.05
N LYS A 105 11.33 0.46 -5.90
CA LYS A 105 11.83 1.76 -6.40
C LYS A 105 11.77 1.89 -7.93
N ASP A 106 11.72 0.77 -8.64
CA ASP A 106 11.64 0.75 -10.11
C ASP A 106 10.23 1.09 -10.62
N LEU A 107 9.23 1.14 -9.73
CA LEU A 107 7.89 1.62 -10.06
C LEU A 107 7.88 3.13 -10.30
N LYS A 108 7.37 3.53 -11.45
CA LYS A 108 7.17 4.94 -11.80
C LYS A 108 5.68 5.24 -11.80
N SER A 109 5.28 6.26 -11.04
CA SER A 109 3.89 6.64 -10.90
C SER A 109 3.53 7.82 -11.81
N SER A 110 2.30 7.83 -12.29
CA SER A 110 1.73 8.99 -12.98
C SER A 110 1.50 10.18 -12.04
N ASP A 111 1.38 9.91 -10.74
CA ASP A 111 1.28 10.92 -9.68
C ASP A 111 2.51 10.81 -8.77
N PRO A 112 3.34 11.87 -8.67
CA PRO A 112 4.55 11.83 -7.86
C PRO A 112 4.30 11.68 -6.36
N ASP A 113 3.10 11.97 -5.87
CA ASP A 113 2.72 11.80 -4.48
C ASP A 113 2.36 10.36 -4.12
N VAL A 114 2.14 9.52 -5.12
CA VAL A 114 1.87 8.09 -4.95
C VAL A 114 3.12 7.29 -5.27
N LYS A 115 3.66 6.63 -4.28
CA LYS A 115 4.90 5.85 -4.41
C LYS A 115 4.94 4.74 -3.35
N PRO A 116 5.74 3.69 -3.53
CA PRO A 116 5.97 2.71 -2.49
C PRO A 116 6.58 3.34 -1.23
N VAL A 117 6.13 2.88 -0.07
CA VAL A 117 6.67 3.32 1.24
C VAL A 117 8.14 2.92 1.37
N TYR A 118 8.49 1.73 0.87
CA TYR A 118 9.85 1.19 0.89
C TYR A 118 10.39 1.04 -0.52
N ASP A 119 11.64 1.42 -0.74
CA ASP A 119 12.30 1.36 -2.06
C ASP A 119 12.91 -0.01 -2.38
N ASN A 120 13.10 -0.85 -1.39
CA ASN A 120 13.91 -2.07 -1.47
C ASN A 120 13.11 -3.37 -1.42
N ILE A 121 11.84 -3.36 -1.73
CA ILE A 121 11.01 -4.57 -1.82
C ILE A 121 11.28 -5.25 -3.18
N PRO A 122 11.89 -6.45 -3.18
CA PRO A 122 12.21 -7.17 -4.40
C PRO A 122 10.99 -7.76 -5.11
#